data_a9ed28328308dbf970dfec1a2b78f609
#
_entry.id   a9ed28328308dbf970dfec1a2b78f609
#
_cell.length_a   1.000
_cell.length_b   1.000
_cell.length_c   1.000
_cell.angle_alpha   90.00
_cell.angle_beta   90.00
_cell.angle_gamma   90.00
#
_symmetry.space_group_name_H-M   'P 1'
#
loop_
_entity.id
_entity.type
_entity.pdbx_description
1 polymer ?
#
loop_
_entity_poly.entity_id
_entity_poly.type
_entity_poly.pdbx_seq_one_letter_code
_entity_poly.pdbx_strand_id
1 'polypeptide(L)'
;EDDLTGRAALIERGGAFFSEKARYAVEAGAAFAVLYNHRNGDERFILGGMDFAEIPAVFLSQNDGAKVRQLLASSREEPVKAVISLNAANVKVAVPDTLRCEQVGVRVEMTHRVRSDIRLTVQSPSGTRSVLQANVPDGSGWRSDWTFWSNRFFYEPAKGDWTVAVSDLSKNFTGVLSAVELTVRGTAIDDSDNDGLDDHWETEQFGSLVQAARDDPDADGAPNAREQALQTDPRAFDGRLELRFFRLVDG
;
A
#
# COMPACT_ATOMS: atom_id res chain seq x y z
N GLU A 1 23.16 -14.44 12.18
CA GLU A 1 22.01 -13.83 11.47
C GLU A 1 22.61 -12.91 10.41
N ASP A 2 22.24 -13.13 9.14
CA ASP A 2 22.75 -12.31 8.04
C ASP A 2 22.04 -10.96 8.07
N ASP A 3 22.82 -9.86 8.07
CA ASP A 3 22.28 -8.52 7.91
C ASP A 3 21.98 -8.28 6.42
N LEU A 4 20.70 -8.09 6.10
CA LEU A 4 20.21 -7.83 4.76
C LEU A 4 19.80 -6.36 4.55
N THR A 5 20.25 -5.44 5.41
CA THR A 5 19.91 -4.02 5.29
C THR A 5 20.22 -3.48 3.90
N GLY A 6 19.18 -2.96 3.22
CA GLY A 6 19.25 -2.44 1.85
C GLY A 6 19.45 -3.49 0.75
N ARG A 7 19.35 -4.77 1.07
CA ARG A 7 19.48 -5.90 0.13
C ARG A 7 18.15 -6.60 -0.10
N ALA A 8 18.09 -7.43 -1.14
CA ALA A 8 16.98 -8.34 -1.37
C ALA A 8 17.24 -9.70 -0.72
N ALA A 9 16.22 -10.29 -0.09
CA ALA A 9 16.26 -11.67 0.37
C ALA A 9 15.87 -12.61 -0.77
N LEU A 10 16.77 -13.52 -1.19
CA LEU A 10 16.44 -14.58 -2.14
C LEU A 10 16.10 -15.87 -1.37
N ILE A 11 14.86 -16.33 -1.44
CA ILE A 11 14.32 -17.37 -0.56
C ILE A 11 13.71 -18.51 -1.39
N GLU A 12 14.16 -19.74 -1.13
CA GLU A 12 13.56 -20.93 -1.73
C GLU A 12 12.22 -21.29 -1.08
N ARG A 13 11.27 -21.72 -1.89
CA ARG A 13 10.00 -22.28 -1.40
C ARG A 13 10.24 -23.58 -0.64
N GLY A 14 9.42 -23.84 0.40
CA GLY A 14 9.43 -25.07 1.20
C GLY A 14 9.90 -24.84 2.62
N GLY A 15 9.62 -25.76 3.52
CA GLY A 15 10.03 -25.74 4.92
C GLY A 15 9.22 -24.82 5.85
N ALA A 16 8.64 -23.72 5.35
CA ALA A 16 7.84 -22.77 6.13
C ALA A 16 6.80 -22.07 5.25
N PHE A 17 5.83 -21.40 5.86
CA PHE A 17 4.84 -20.59 5.15
C PHE A 17 5.49 -19.35 4.51
N PHE A 18 4.88 -18.81 3.45
CA PHE A 18 5.39 -17.62 2.79
C PHE A 18 5.41 -16.39 3.71
N SER A 19 4.40 -16.23 4.55
CA SER A 19 4.33 -15.17 5.58
C SER A 19 5.47 -15.24 6.57
N GLU A 20 5.84 -16.43 7.05
CA GLU A 20 6.99 -16.62 7.95
C GLU A 20 8.31 -16.25 7.27
N LYS A 21 8.48 -16.67 6.01
CA LYS A 21 9.67 -16.33 5.22
C LYS A 21 9.80 -14.83 4.98
N ALA A 22 8.67 -14.15 4.71
CA ALA A 22 8.65 -12.70 4.57
C ALA A 22 8.99 -12.01 5.90
N ARG A 23 8.43 -12.48 7.02
CA ARG A 23 8.76 -11.95 8.36
C ARG A 23 10.25 -12.07 8.67
N TYR A 24 10.87 -13.22 8.42
CA TYR A 24 12.31 -13.38 8.63
C TYR A 24 13.15 -12.45 7.72
N ALA A 25 12.70 -12.20 6.50
CA ALA A 25 13.38 -11.24 5.62
C ALA A 25 13.27 -9.80 6.16
N VAL A 26 12.12 -9.40 6.72
CA VAL A 26 11.93 -8.12 7.41
C VAL A 26 12.84 -8.01 8.62
N GLU A 27 12.84 -9.02 9.49
CA GLU A 27 13.67 -9.06 10.70
C GLU A 27 15.18 -8.96 10.37
N ALA A 28 15.60 -9.50 9.22
CA ALA A 28 16.97 -9.37 8.71
C ALA A 28 17.25 -8.03 8.00
N GLY A 29 16.28 -7.11 7.92
CA GLY A 29 16.44 -5.79 7.32
C GLY A 29 16.33 -5.75 5.79
N ALA A 30 15.77 -6.79 5.14
CA ALA A 30 15.69 -6.85 3.68
C ALA A 30 14.73 -5.77 3.12
N ALA A 31 15.15 -5.12 2.03
CA ALA A 31 14.33 -4.13 1.34
C ALA A 31 13.16 -4.75 0.56
N PHE A 32 13.31 -6.00 0.09
CA PHE A 32 12.26 -6.81 -0.54
C PHE A 32 12.63 -8.29 -0.55
N ALA A 33 11.63 -9.16 -0.77
CA ALA A 33 11.83 -10.60 -0.85
C ALA A 33 11.60 -11.12 -2.28
N VAL A 34 12.51 -11.98 -2.74
CA VAL A 34 12.39 -12.75 -3.98
C VAL A 34 12.24 -14.21 -3.59
N LEU A 35 11.03 -14.74 -3.68
CA LEU A 35 10.78 -16.16 -3.43
C LEU A 35 10.82 -16.92 -4.76
N TYR A 36 11.37 -18.12 -4.77
CA TYR A 36 11.38 -18.95 -5.98
C TYR A 36 10.93 -20.38 -5.70
N ASN A 37 10.34 -20.99 -6.73
CA ASN A 37 9.87 -22.36 -6.64
C ASN A 37 11.04 -23.34 -6.58
N HIS A 38 10.89 -24.42 -5.83
CA HIS A 38 11.89 -25.48 -5.73
C HIS A 38 11.64 -26.68 -6.67
N ARG A 39 10.51 -26.66 -7.41
CA ARG A 39 10.09 -27.73 -8.34
C ARG A 39 9.16 -27.17 -9.41
N ASN A 40 8.82 -28.02 -10.40
CA ASN A 40 7.89 -27.74 -11.49
C ASN A 40 8.36 -26.68 -12.51
N GLY A 41 9.67 -26.51 -12.71
CA GLY A 41 10.25 -25.76 -13.81
C GLY A 41 9.76 -24.31 -13.89
N ASP A 42 8.84 -24.02 -14.81
CA ASP A 42 8.33 -22.66 -15.07
C ASP A 42 7.03 -22.31 -14.31
N GLU A 43 6.56 -23.19 -13.45
CA GLU A 43 5.33 -22.95 -12.69
C GLU A 43 5.52 -21.77 -11.70
N ARG A 44 4.57 -20.88 -11.72
CA ARG A 44 4.48 -19.70 -10.82
C ARG A 44 3.09 -19.69 -10.19
N PHE A 45 2.99 -19.17 -8.97
CA PHE A 45 1.70 -18.95 -8.33
C PHE A 45 1.68 -17.62 -7.59
N ILE A 46 0.46 -17.22 -7.24
CA ILE A 46 0.25 -16.08 -6.36
C ILE A 46 0.61 -16.51 -4.95
N LEU A 47 1.42 -15.68 -4.27
CA LEU A 47 1.78 -15.88 -2.87
C LEU A 47 0.56 -15.67 -1.98
N GLY A 48 -0.08 -16.76 -1.55
CA GLY A 48 -1.15 -16.69 -0.55
C GLY A 48 -0.60 -16.37 0.84
N GLY A 49 -1.39 -15.65 1.65
CA GLY A 49 -1.03 -15.31 3.04
C GLY A 49 0.04 -14.23 3.19
N MET A 50 0.28 -13.45 2.14
CA MET A 50 1.24 -12.33 2.13
C MET A 50 0.59 -10.96 2.35
N ASP A 51 -0.67 -10.94 2.73
CA ASP A 51 -1.46 -9.69 2.87
C ASP A 51 -0.90 -8.74 3.94
N PHE A 52 -0.10 -9.26 4.85
CA PHE A 52 0.55 -8.53 5.94
C PHE A 52 2.07 -8.41 5.76
N ALA A 53 2.61 -8.68 4.55
CA ALA A 53 4.04 -8.52 4.32
C ALA A 53 4.41 -7.03 4.34
N GLU A 54 5.32 -6.65 5.23
CA GLU A 54 5.79 -5.26 5.40
C GLU A 54 6.73 -4.83 4.27
N ILE A 55 7.29 -5.77 3.52
CA ILE A 55 8.17 -5.51 2.37
C ILE A 55 7.57 -6.08 1.09
N PRO A 56 7.89 -5.49 -0.09
CA PRO A 56 7.49 -6.05 -1.38
C PRO A 56 8.02 -7.47 -1.55
N ALA A 57 7.20 -8.36 -2.10
CA ALA A 57 7.60 -9.74 -2.39
C ALA A 57 7.20 -10.16 -3.80
N VAL A 58 8.08 -10.87 -4.49
CA VAL A 58 7.84 -11.45 -5.81
C VAL A 58 8.09 -12.95 -5.78
N PHE A 59 7.40 -13.68 -6.66
CA PHE A 59 7.58 -15.12 -6.81
C PHE A 59 8.10 -15.48 -8.21
N LEU A 60 9.21 -16.19 -8.25
CA LEU A 60 9.83 -16.69 -9.47
C LEU A 60 9.53 -18.18 -9.67
N SER A 61 9.58 -18.61 -10.92
CA SER A 61 9.64 -20.03 -11.26
C SER A 61 10.93 -20.69 -10.74
N GLN A 62 11.00 -22.01 -10.73
CA GLN A 62 12.24 -22.71 -10.41
C GLN A 62 13.37 -22.34 -11.39
N ASN A 63 13.04 -22.28 -12.68
CA ASN A 63 14.02 -21.97 -13.73
C ASN A 63 14.56 -20.54 -13.61
N ASP A 64 13.70 -19.57 -13.31
CA ASP A 64 14.15 -18.18 -13.11
C ASP A 64 14.92 -18.02 -11.80
N GLY A 65 14.49 -18.70 -10.73
CA GLY A 65 15.23 -18.74 -9.46
C GLY A 65 16.64 -19.35 -9.63
N ALA A 66 16.76 -20.40 -10.43
CA ALA A 66 18.07 -20.99 -10.75
C ALA A 66 18.98 -20.02 -11.52
N LYS A 67 18.42 -19.25 -12.46
CA LYS A 67 19.20 -18.19 -13.19
C LYS A 67 19.69 -17.11 -12.21
N VAL A 68 18.84 -16.64 -11.29
CA VAL A 68 19.24 -15.64 -10.30
C VAL A 68 20.35 -16.20 -9.40
N ARG A 69 20.22 -17.43 -8.91
CA ARG A 69 21.28 -18.09 -8.11
C ARG A 69 22.58 -18.21 -8.86
N GLN A 70 22.53 -18.60 -10.15
CA GLN A 70 23.72 -18.69 -10.99
C GLN A 70 24.38 -17.33 -11.18
N LEU A 71 23.59 -16.28 -11.42
CA LEU A 71 24.07 -14.91 -11.52
C LEU A 71 24.79 -14.48 -10.23
N LEU A 72 24.18 -14.70 -9.08
CA LEU A 72 24.77 -14.38 -7.78
C LEU A 72 26.07 -15.16 -7.53
N ALA A 73 26.13 -16.43 -7.93
CA ALA A 73 27.33 -17.26 -7.78
C ALA A 73 28.48 -16.82 -8.67
N SER A 74 28.19 -16.26 -9.87
CA SER A 74 29.18 -15.76 -10.82
C SER A 74 29.67 -14.34 -10.52
N SER A 75 28.89 -13.55 -9.78
CA SER A 75 29.18 -12.13 -9.50
C SER A 75 29.83 -11.98 -8.12
N ARG A 76 31.08 -12.43 -7.99
CA ARG A 76 31.80 -12.41 -6.69
C ARG A 76 32.41 -11.06 -6.34
N GLU A 77 32.68 -10.22 -7.31
CA GLU A 77 33.42 -8.96 -7.13
C GLU A 77 32.50 -7.72 -7.16
N GLU A 78 31.35 -7.80 -7.83
CA GLU A 78 30.40 -6.70 -7.95
C GLU A 78 29.03 -7.09 -7.41
N PRO A 79 28.37 -6.23 -6.63
CA PRO A 79 27.03 -6.52 -6.13
C PRO A 79 26.01 -6.56 -7.28
N VAL A 80 25.24 -7.63 -7.38
CA VAL A 80 24.13 -7.75 -8.31
C VAL A 80 23.02 -6.79 -7.89
N LYS A 81 22.69 -5.83 -8.76
CA LYS A 81 21.56 -4.93 -8.54
C LYS A 81 20.26 -5.59 -9.00
N ALA A 82 19.30 -5.68 -8.09
CA ALA A 82 17.95 -6.13 -8.40
C ALA A 82 16.99 -4.95 -8.35
N VAL A 83 16.12 -4.84 -9.34
CA VAL A 83 15.04 -3.86 -9.39
C VAL A 83 13.74 -4.62 -9.60
N ILE A 84 12.77 -4.44 -8.69
CA ILE A 84 11.41 -4.88 -8.93
C ILE A 84 10.70 -3.76 -9.69
N SER A 85 10.41 -3.98 -10.96
CA SER A 85 9.51 -3.14 -11.74
C SER A 85 8.21 -3.89 -11.93
N LEU A 86 7.11 -3.29 -11.48
CA LEU A 86 5.79 -3.79 -11.84
C LEU A 86 5.49 -3.35 -13.28
N ASN A 87 4.94 -4.24 -14.09
CA ASN A 87 4.40 -3.88 -15.40
C ASN A 87 3.06 -3.16 -15.16
N ALA A 88 3.14 -1.91 -14.72
CA ALA A 88 2.02 -1.09 -14.34
C ALA A 88 2.10 0.27 -15.03
N ALA A 89 0.98 0.71 -15.56
CA ALA A 89 0.79 2.11 -15.90
C ALA A 89 0.51 2.87 -14.59
N ASN A 90 1.43 3.77 -14.22
CA ASN A 90 1.26 4.65 -13.08
C ASN A 90 0.84 6.03 -13.58
N VAL A 91 -0.37 6.44 -13.20
CA VAL A 91 -0.93 7.75 -13.55
C VAL A 91 -0.95 8.61 -12.29
N LYS A 92 -0.27 9.75 -12.34
CA LYS A 92 -0.34 10.76 -11.28
C LYS A 92 -1.49 11.72 -11.54
N VAL A 93 -2.26 11.99 -10.51
CA VAL A 93 -3.39 12.93 -10.53
C VAL A 93 -3.17 13.91 -9.39
N ALA A 94 -2.94 15.19 -9.75
CA ALA A 94 -2.79 16.24 -8.75
C ALA A 94 -4.19 16.68 -8.27
N VAL A 95 -4.37 16.71 -6.95
CA VAL A 95 -5.56 17.26 -6.29
C VAL A 95 -5.15 18.58 -5.62
N PRO A 96 -5.64 19.74 -6.09
CA PRO A 96 -5.28 21.03 -5.54
C PRO A 96 -6.06 21.42 -4.29
N ASP A 97 -7.24 20.80 -4.10
CA ASP A 97 -8.18 21.20 -3.07
C ASP A 97 -7.79 20.70 -1.69
N THR A 98 -7.93 21.56 -0.70
CA THR A 98 -7.70 21.26 0.72
C THR A 98 -8.97 20.63 1.30
N LEU A 99 -9.00 19.30 1.30
CA LEU A 99 -10.13 18.51 1.81
C LEU A 99 -9.62 17.47 2.82
N ARG A 100 -10.44 17.15 3.80
CA ARG A 100 -10.35 15.91 4.57
C ARG A 100 -11.13 14.83 3.83
N CYS A 101 -10.42 13.78 3.40
CA CYS A 101 -11.02 12.71 2.61
C CYS A 101 -12.08 11.94 3.40
N GLU A 102 -13.23 11.71 2.79
CA GLU A 102 -14.24 10.76 3.24
C GLU A 102 -14.25 9.53 2.36
N GLN A 103 -14.15 9.73 1.05
CA GLN A 103 -14.22 8.66 0.08
C GLN A 103 -13.44 9.00 -1.19
N VAL A 104 -12.75 8.02 -1.75
CA VAL A 104 -12.03 8.15 -3.02
C VAL A 104 -12.58 7.18 -4.04
N GLY A 105 -12.96 7.69 -5.21
CA GLY A 105 -13.44 6.93 -6.36
C GLY A 105 -12.40 6.94 -7.49
N VAL A 106 -12.20 5.80 -8.12
CA VAL A 106 -11.35 5.67 -9.32
C VAL A 106 -12.15 5.01 -10.43
N ARG A 107 -12.27 5.70 -11.57
CA ARG A 107 -12.78 5.15 -12.82
C ARG A 107 -11.64 5.07 -13.83
N VAL A 108 -11.57 3.96 -14.53
CA VAL A 108 -10.52 3.69 -15.50
C VAL A 108 -11.15 3.32 -16.84
N GLU A 109 -10.83 4.10 -17.87
CA GLU A 109 -11.19 3.76 -19.24
C GLU A 109 -10.07 2.95 -19.88
N MET A 110 -10.37 1.70 -20.17
CA MET A 110 -9.43 0.80 -20.80
C MET A 110 -10.15 -0.31 -21.56
N THR A 111 -9.43 -0.95 -22.45
CA THR A 111 -9.85 -2.21 -23.07
C THR A 111 -9.01 -3.33 -22.52
N HIS A 112 -9.64 -4.37 -22.01
CA HIS A 112 -8.98 -5.61 -21.63
C HIS A 112 -9.97 -6.77 -21.73
N ARG A 113 -9.52 -7.91 -22.28
CA ARG A 113 -10.41 -9.05 -22.53
C ARG A 113 -10.85 -9.76 -21.25
N VAL A 114 -9.98 -9.80 -20.24
CA VAL A 114 -10.20 -10.54 -19.00
C VAL A 114 -9.96 -9.61 -17.81
N ARG A 115 -11.03 -9.27 -17.12
CA ARG A 115 -10.98 -8.31 -16.01
C ARG A 115 -10.16 -8.82 -14.82
N SER A 116 -10.19 -10.12 -14.56
CA SER A 116 -9.43 -10.73 -13.47
C SER A 116 -7.91 -10.58 -13.60
N ASP A 117 -7.42 -10.32 -14.80
CA ASP A 117 -5.99 -10.14 -15.03
C ASP A 117 -5.50 -8.74 -14.58
N ILE A 118 -6.43 -7.83 -14.32
CA ILE A 118 -6.13 -6.45 -13.97
C ILE A 118 -6.13 -6.26 -12.45
N ARG A 119 -5.07 -5.65 -11.96
CA ARG A 119 -4.98 -5.10 -10.61
C ARG A 119 -5.03 -3.59 -10.68
N LEU A 120 -5.97 -2.99 -9.96
CA LEU A 120 -6.12 -1.54 -9.82
C LEU A 120 -5.81 -1.15 -8.37
N THR A 121 -4.90 -0.21 -8.20
CA THR A 121 -4.56 0.35 -6.89
C THR A 121 -4.54 1.87 -6.95
N VAL A 122 -4.83 2.50 -5.83
CA VAL A 122 -4.67 3.95 -5.65
C VAL A 122 -3.86 4.22 -4.39
N GLN A 123 -2.98 5.21 -4.46
CA GLN A 123 -2.15 5.67 -3.35
C GLN A 123 -2.34 7.16 -3.13
N SER A 124 -2.56 7.54 -1.88
CA SER A 124 -2.70 8.93 -1.46
C SER A 124 -1.34 9.66 -1.39
N PRO A 125 -1.33 11.00 -1.32
CA PRO A 125 -0.13 11.78 -1.02
C PRO A 125 0.53 11.40 0.31
N SER A 126 -0.25 10.97 1.29
CA SER A 126 0.24 10.47 2.60
C SER A 126 0.90 9.10 2.52
N GLY A 127 0.84 8.41 1.37
CA GLY A 127 1.45 7.11 1.16
C GLY A 127 0.51 5.92 1.42
N THR A 128 -0.68 6.13 1.93
CA THR A 128 -1.69 5.08 2.11
C THR A 128 -2.10 4.48 0.78
N ARG A 129 -2.18 3.15 0.71
CA ARG A 129 -2.53 2.42 -0.51
C ARG A 129 -3.82 1.63 -0.34
N SER A 130 -4.70 1.69 -1.33
CA SER A 130 -5.89 0.85 -1.45
C SER A 130 -5.84 0.00 -2.72
N VAL A 131 -6.17 -1.29 -2.59
CA VAL A 131 -6.39 -2.20 -3.73
C VAL A 131 -7.87 -2.18 -4.06
N LEU A 132 -8.22 -1.61 -5.20
CA LEU A 132 -9.61 -1.44 -5.66
C LEU A 132 -10.10 -2.65 -6.45
N GLN A 133 -9.20 -3.26 -7.22
CA GLN A 133 -9.43 -4.48 -7.99
C GLN A 133 -8.22 -5.39 -7.80
N ALA A 134 -8.46 -6.60 -7.37
CA ALA A 134 -7.47 -7.66 -7.32
C ALA A 134 -7.81 -8.76 -8.34
N ASN A 135 -6.92 -9.73 -8.49
CA ASN A 135 -7.18 -10.92 -9.27
C ASN A 135 -8.32 -11.73 -8.59
N VAL A 136 -9.51 -11.65 -9.15
CA VAL A 136 -10.68 -12.46 -8.77
C VAL A 136 -11.10 -13.32 -9.96
N PRO A 137 -11.53 -14.56 -9.78
CA PRO A 137 -11.97 -15.42 -10.88
C PRO A 137 -13.19 -14.81 -11.61
N ASP A 138 -12.93 -14.06 -12.66
CA ASP A 138 -13.93 -13.39 -13.48
C ASP A 138 -13.42 -13.25 -14.91
N GLY A 139 -13.93 -14.09 -15.80
CA GLY A 139 -13.56 -14.09 -17.22
C GLY A 139 -14.23 -13.01 -18.08
N SER A 140 -15.02 -12.10 -17.48
CA SER A 140 -15.61 -10.98 -18.22
C SER A 140 -14.57 -9.96 -18.64
N GLY A 141 -14.87 -9.16 -19.67
CA GLY A 141 -14.06 -8.05 -20.09
C GLY A 141 -14.08 -6.89 -19.08
N TRP A 142 -13.15 -5.94 -19.23
CA TRP A 142 -13.12 -4.74 -18.42
C TRP A 142 -14.39 -3.90 -18.59
N ARG A 143 -14.80 -3.23 -17.50
CA ARG A 143 -15.97 -2.34 -17.47
C ARG A 143 -15.53 -0.92 -17.18
N SER A 144 -15.47 -0.08 -18.21
CA SER A 144 -15.11 1.34 -18.09
C SER A 144 -16.22 2.22 -17.48
N ASP A 145 -17.44 1.70 -17.37
CA ASP A 145 -18.60 2.37 -16.77
C ASP A 145 -18.65 2.25 -15.23
N TRP A 146 -17.66 1.59 -14.63
CA TRP A 146 -17.63 1.34 -13.20
C TRP A 146 -16.63 2.22 -12.46
N THR A 147 -17.07 2.84 -11.35
CA THR A 147 -16.21 3.55 -10.43
C THR A 147 -15.97 2.70 -9.18
N PHE A 148 -14.72 2.45 -8.87
CA PHE A 148 -14.31 1.74 -7.66
C PHE A 148 -14.15 2.74 -6.53
N TRP A 149 -14.80 2.49 -5.39
CA TRP A 149 -14.77 3.37 -4.23
C TRP A 149 -13.99 2.77 -3.08
N SER A 150 -13.28 3.62 -2.34
CA SER A 150 -12.52 3.25 -1.13
C SER A 150 -12.68 4.30 -0.04
N ASN A 151 -12.90 3.83 1.18
CA ASN A 151 -12.91 4.65 2.40
C ASN A 151 -11.57 4.51 3.17
N ARG A 152 -10.56 3.86 2.59
CA ARG A 152 -9.28 3.62 3.26
C ARG A 152 -8.51 4.89 3.58
N PHE A 153 -8.83 5.98 2.89
CA PHE A 153 -8.21 7.30 3.02
C PHE A 153 -9.02 8.24 3.93
N PHE A 154 -9.94 7.66 4.70
CA PHE A 154 -10.82 8.45 5.56
C PHE A 154 -9.99 9.36 6.45
N TYR A 155 -10.33 10.65 6.43
CA TYR A 155 -9.71 11.73 7.18
C TYR A 155 -8.26 12.10 6.77
N GLU A 156 -7.68 11.51 5.75
CA GLU A 156 -6.39 11.96 5.22
C GLU A 156 -6.51 13.29 4.46
N PRO A 157 -5.45 14.12 4.43
CA PRO A 157 -5.41 15.29 3.54
C PRO A 157 -5.52 14.85 2.08
N ALA A 158 -6.41 15.50 1.32
CA ALA A 158 -6.60 15.18 -0.09
C ALA A 158 -5.57 15.84 -1.00
N LYS A 159 -5.07 17.03 -0.63
CA LYS A 159 -4.17 17.85 -1.43
C LYS A 159 -2.85 17.15 -1.72
N GLY A 160 -2.45 17.15 -2.98
CA GLY A 160 -1.18 16.57 -3.43
C GLY A 160 -1.32 15.58 -4.58
N ASP A 161 -0.23 14.84 -4.83
CA ASP A 161 -0.13 13.88 -5.92
C ASP A 161 -0.67 12.50 -5.51
N TRP A 162 -1.79 12.11 -6.09
CA TRP A 162 -2.31 10.76 -6.02
C TRP A 162 -1.71 9.91 -7.12
N THR A 163 -1.50 8.63 -6.87
CA THR A 163 -1.02 7.68 -7.87
C THR A 163 -2.03 6.57 -8.08
N VAL A 164 -2.54 6.44 -9.29
CA VAL A 164 -3.37 5.29 -9.71
C VAL A 164 -2.49 4.36 -10.52
N ALA A 165 -2.36 3.11 -10.07
CA ALA A 165 -1.59 2.09 -10.77
C ALA A 165 -2.50 0.99 -11.33
N VAL A 166 -2.38 0.76 -12.64
CA VAL A 166 -3.08 -0.30 -13.37
C VAL A 166 -2.04 -1.31 -13.82
N SER A 167 -2.14 -2.53 -13.32
CA SER A 167 -1.22 -3.62 -13.65
C SER A 167 -1.96 -4.75 -14.35
N ASP A 168 -1.38 -5.25 -15.44
CA ASP A 168 -1.79 -6.50 -16.07
C ASP A 168 -0.97 -7.65 -15.47
N LEU A 169 -1.62 -8.58 -14.82
CA LEU A 169 -0.99 -9.70 -14.12
C LEU A 169 -0.87 -10.96 -15.00
N SER A 170 -1.38 -10.91 -16.23
CA SER A 170 -1.36 -12.02 -17.18
C SER A 170 -0.62 -11.64 -18.45
N LYS A 171 0.14 -12.58 -19.00
CA LYS A 171 0.80 -12.43 -20.31
C LYS A 171 -0.08 -12.82 -21.50
N ASN A 172 -1.30 -13.33 -21.23
CA ASN A 172 -2.12 -13.94 -22.28
C ASN A 172 -2.88 -12.93 -23.14
N PHE A 173 -3.23 -11.80 -22.56
CA PHE A 173 -3.95 -10.73 -23.24
C PHE A 173 -3.31 -9.39 -22.89
N THR A 174 -3.46 -8.44 -23.79
CA THR A 174 -3.03 -7.06 -23.59
C THR A 174 -4.23 -6.15 -23.62
N GLY A 175 -4.15 -5.04 -22.89
CA GLY A 175 -5.15 -3.98 -22.89
C GLY A 175 -4.56 -2.62 -23.24
N VAL A 176 -5.42 -1.65 -23.47
CA VAL A 176 -5.04 -0.25 -23.69
C VAL A 176 -5.71 0.59 -22.62
N LEU A 177 -4.90 1.28 -21.81
CA LEU A 177 -5.37 2.28 -20.86
C LEU A 177 -5.54 3.61 -21.58
N SER A 178 -6.77 4.15 -21.62
CA SER A 178 -7.12 5.39 -22.32
C SER A 178 -7.27 6.57 -21.37
N ALA A 179 -7.88 6.38 -20.19
CA ALA A 179 -8.06 7.45 -19.22
C ALA A 179 -8.14 6.89 -17.78
N VAL A 180 -7.80 7.76 -16.84
CA VAL A 180 -7.99 7.56 -15.39
C VAL A 180 -8.70 8.80 -14.85
N GLU A 181 -9.78 8.59 -14.15
CA GLU A 181 -10.53 9.62 -13.44
C GLU A 181 -10.49 9.33 -11.94
N LEU A 182 -10.04 10.31 -11.17
CA LEU A 182 -10.01 10.28 -9.71
C LEU A 182 -11.05 11.25 -9.17
N THR A 183 -11.94 10.74 -8.32
CA THR A 183 -12.91 11.54 -7.58
C THR A 183 -12.56 11.48 -6.10
N VAL A 184 -12.26 12.61 -5.49
CA VAL A 184 -12.09 12.73 -4.04
C VAL A 184 -13.32 13.43 -3.47
N ARG A 185 -13.97 12.82 -2.50
CA ARG A 185 -15.05 13.39 -1.72
C ARG A 185 -14.56 13.63 -0.31
N GLY A 186 -14.93 14.75 0.27
CA GLY A 186 -14.52 15.10 1.62
C GLY A 186 -15.04 16.45 2.06
N THR A 187 -14.69 16.82 3.27
CA THR A 187 -15.03 18.11 3.86
C THR A 187 -13.89 19.09 3.59
N ALA A 188 -14.23 20.30 3.09
CA ALA A 188 -13.25 21.36 2.97
C ALA A 188 -12.80 21.83 4.36
N ILE A 189 -11.51 22.08 4.50
CA ILE A 189 -10.91 22.66 5.69
C ILE A 189 -10.12 23.93 5.31
N ASP A 190 -10.02 24.86 6.24
CA ASP A 190 -9.05 25.95 6.17
C ASP A 190 -7.71 25.38 6.67
N ASP A 191 -6.65 25.54 5.88
CA ASP A 191 -5.31 25.00 6.16
C ASP A 191 -4.28 25.97 5.54
N SER A 192 -4.00 27.05 6.27
CA SER A 192 -3.21 28.17 5.78
C SER A 192 -1.71 27.86 5.71
N ASP A 193 -1.20 26.99 6.58
CA ASP A 193 0.22 26.61 6.63
C ASP A 193 0.51 25.31 5.87
N ASN A 194 -0.54 24.64 5.34
CA ASN A 194 -0.47 23.43 4.51
C ASN A 194 0.12 22.21 5.23
N ASP A 195 -0.11 22.08 6.52
CA ASP A 195 0.33 20.92 7.30
C ASP A 195 -0.71 19.80 7.32
N GLY A 196 -1.96 20.11 6.92
CA GLY A 196 -3.08 19.19 6.83
C GLY A 196 -3.97 19.20 8.07
N LEU A 197 -3.77 20.06 9.05
CA LEU A 197 -4.73 20.33 10.12
C LEU A 197 -5.72 21.44 9.69
N ASP A 198 -6.81 21.55 10.38
CA ASP A 198 -7.77 22.64 10.19
C ASP A 198 -7.36 23.82 11.09
N ASP A 199 -7.16 25.01 10.52
CA ASP A 199 -6.72 26.22 11.23
C ASP A 199 -7.59 26.54 12.44
N HIS A 200 -8.91 26.31 12.33
CA HIS A 200 -9.83 26.57 13.43
C HIS A 200 -9.58 25.59 14.59
N TRP A 201 -9.42 24.31 14.30
CA TRP A 201 -9.11 23.29 15.29
C TRP A 201 -7.77 23.57 15.99
N GLU A 202 -6.73 23.93 15.22
CA GLU A 202 -5.42 24.28 15.80
C GLU A 202 -5.48 25.49 16.70
N THR A 203 -6.19 26.54 16.25
CA THR A 203 -6.37 27.75 17.05
C THR A 203 -7.13 27.47 18.33
N GLU A 204 -8.14 26.60 18.29
CA GLU A 204 -8.92 26.18 19.46
C GLU A 204 -8.07 25.36 20.43
N GLN A 205 -7.26 24.42 19.92
CA GLN A 205 -6.48 23.53 20.76
C GLN A 205 -5.18 24.18 21.27
N PHE A 206 -4.47 24.92 20.43
CA PHE A 206 -3.11 25.41 20.72
C PHE A 206 -2.98 26.94 20.75
N GLY A 207 -4.00 27.65 20.27
CA GLY A 207 -3.94 29.11 20.13
C GLY A 207 -3.04 29.62 19.01
N SER A 208 -2.56 28.73 18.14
CA SER A 208 -1.63 29.06 17.03
C SER A 208 -1.59 27.90 16.02
N LEU A 209 -1.05 28.13 14.82
CA LEU A 209 -0.84 27.15 13.76
C LEU A 209 0.60 26.58 13.77
N VAL A 210 1.24 26.45 14.93
CA VAL A 210 2.64 26.02 15.02
C VAL A 210 2.79 24.51 15.15
N GLN A 211 1.74 23.83 15.61
CA GLN A 211 1.75 22.38 15.80
C GLN A 211 1.46 21.68 14.48
N ALA A 212 2.30 20.72 14.11
CA ALA A 212 2.11 19.98 12.87
C ALA A 212 1.24 18.73 13.05
N ALA A 213 0.68 18.26 11.95
CA ALA A 213 -0.18 17.07 11.92
C ALA A 213 0.45 15.79 12.52
N ARG A 214 1.78 15.70 12.54
CA ARG A 214 2.52 14.54 13.08
C ARG A 214 3.00 14.73 14.51
N ASP A 215 2.85 15.93 15.08
CA ASP A 215 3.24 16.18 16.46
C ASP A 215 2.31 15.43 17.41
N ASP A 216 2.84 15.05 18.55
CA ASP A 216 2.17 14.31 19.62
C ASP A 216 2.54 14.99 20.95
N PRO A 217 1.90 16.14 21.31
CA PRO A 217 2.31 16.99 22.41
C PRO A 217 2.17 16.35 23.79
N ASP A 218 1.19 15.43 23.98
CA ASP A 218 0.95 14.74 25.24
C ASP A 218 1.61 13.36 25.32
N ALA A 219 2.21 12.92 24.20
CA ALA A 219 2.96 11.69 24.07
C ALA A 219 2.15 10.41 24.35
N ASP A 220 0.86 10.39 23.99
CA ASP A 220 -0.03 9.23 24.16
C ASP A 220 0.00 8.25 22.97
N GLY A 221 0.71 8.62 21.89
CA GLY A 221 0.87 7.86 20.67
C GLY A 221 -0.19 8.16 19.60
N ALA A 222 -1.05 9.15 19.82
CA ALA A 222 -1.96 9.68 18.82
C ALA A 222 -1.44 11.04 18.32
N PRO A 223 -0.93 11.17 17.09
CA PRO A 223 -0.53 12.46 16.57
C PRO A 223 -1.73 13.38 16.32
N ASN A 224 -1.52 14.69 16.31
CA ASN A 224 -2.54 15.74 16.16
C ASN A 224 -3.56 15.44 15.05
N ALA A 225 -3.11 14.97 13.89
CA ALA A 225 -4.02 14.61 12.79
C ALA A 225 -5.00 13.49 13.15
N ARG A 226 -4.58 12.55 14.00
CA ARG A 226 -5.46 11.48 14.49
C ARG A 226 -6.41 12.00 15.55
N GLU A 227 -5.95 12.88 16.42
CA GLU A 227 -6.76 13.46 17.47
C GLU A 227 -7.83 14.38 16.91
N GLN A 228 -7.49 15.20 15.92
CA GLN A 228 -8.49 15.97 15.18
C GLN A 228 -9.56 15.04 14.58
N ALA A 229 -9.15 13.88 14.02
CA ALA A 229 -10.07 12.90 13.43
C ALA A 229 -10.97 12.23 14.47
N LEU A 230 -10.43 11.93 15.64
CA LEU A 230 -11.13 11.25 16.72
C LEU A 230 -11.86 12.22 17.68
N GLN A 231 -11.61 13.54 17.52
CA GLN A 231 -12.08 14.58 18.43
C GLN A 231 -11.64 14.34 19.88
N THR A 232 -10.39 13.88 20.04
CA THR A 232 -9.71 13.77 21.33
C THR A 232 -8.94 15.06 21.65
N ASP A 233 -8.46 15.22 22.89
CA ASP A 233 -7.71 16.41 23.30
C ASP A 233 -6.20 16.19 23.10
N PRO A 234 -5.53 16.89 22.16
CA PRO A 234 -4.12 16.70 21.84
C PRO A 234 -3.15 17.13 22.97
N ARG A 235 -3.68 17.54 24.10
CA ARG A 235 -2.90 17.93 25.30
C ARG A 235 -3.21 17.05 26.50
N ALA A 236 -4.09 16.04 26.33
CA ALA A 236 -4.53 15.14 27.39
C ALA A 236 -4.27 13.69 26.98
N PHE A 237 -3.43 12.99 27.70
CA PHE A 237 -3.09 11.58 27.46
C PHE A 237 -4.32 10.66 27.48
N ASP A 238 -5.13 10.64 26.41
CA ASP A 238 -6.42 9.95 26.30
C ASP A 238 -6.56 9.08 25.03
N GLY A 239 -5.61 9.14 24.09
CA GLY A 239 -5.65 8.43 22.80
C GLY A 239 -5.45 6.91 22.88
N ARG A 240 -5.33 6.36 24.09
CA ARG A 240 -5.08 4.92 24.26
C ARG A 240 -6.38 4.12 24.13
N LEU A 241 -6.51 3.36 23.03
CA LEU A 241 -7.58 2.39 22.87
C LEU A 241 -7.43 1.26 23.90
N GLU A 242 -8.27 1.24 24.92
CA GLU A 242 -8.33 0.16 25.89
C GLU A 242 -9.35 -0.90 25.45
N LEU A 243 -8.86 -2.06 24.98
CA LEU A 243 -9.71 -3.21 24.66
C LEU A 243 -10.06 -3.96 25.94
N ARG A 244 -11.32 -3.82 26.40
CA ARG A 244 -11.86 -4.62 27.51
C ARG A 244 -12.55 -5.86 26.95
N PHE A 245 -11.99 -7.03 27.23
CA PHE A 245 -12.63 -8.30 26.92
C PHE A 245 -13.67 -8.65 28.00
N PHE A 246 -14.92 -8.75 27.58
CA PHE A 246 -15.98 -9.28 28.44
C PHE A 246 -16.08 -10.78 28.23
N ARG A 247 -15.85 -11.56 29.30
CA ARG A 247 -16.17 -12.98 29.30
C ARG A 247 -17.66 -13.11 29.57
N LEU A 248 -18.43 -13.60 28.58
CA LEU A 248 -19.79 -14.09 28.84
C LEU A 248 -19.65 -15.33 29.74
N VAL A 249 -20.15 -15.22 30.95
CA VAL A 249 -20.32 -16.38 31.84
C VAL A 249 -21.70 -16.90 31.50
N ASP A 250 -21.76 -18.08 30.87
CA ASP A 250 -23.02 -18.78 30.67
C ASP A 250 -23.61 -19.07 32.05
N GLY A 251 -24.85 -18.60 32.28
CA GLY A 251 -25.59 -18.80 33.50
C GLY A 251 -26.17 -20.22 33.60
#